data_580b585401361c833f4a68100cc53d1e
#
_entry.id   580b585401361c833f4a68100cc53d1e
#
_cell.length_a   1.000
_cell.length_b   1.000
_cell.length_c   1.000
_cell.angle_alpha   90.00
_cell.angle_beta   90.00
_cell.angle_gamma   90.00
#
_symmetry.space_group_name_H-M   'P 1'
#
loop_
_entity.id
_entity.type
_entity.pdbx_description
1 polymer ?
#
loop_
_entity_poly.entity_id
_entity_poly.type
_entity_poly.pdbx_seq_one_letter_code
_entity_poly.pdbx_strand_id
1 'polypeptide(L)'
;MSMFNGWSKAEKVPTFGYDANSDAVAAIAEGYGGTISQHADVQAYLTLRVVRNCLDGVDIDTGIGTADAAGNVLTDDVYEYNADQRSYYALNVAVTADNYNDYLDSTVTYAPVSNQLDTATSPSKKVWLDIYNASDNFLSSTYQPLLQNYDDLLNLEVDYIGGDGQTESNITNRL
;
A
#
# COMPACT_ATOMS: atom_id res chain seq x y z
N MET A 1 -8.95 14.36 -12.85
CA MET A 1 -9.98 13.56 -13.60
C MET A 1 -11.14 14.43 -14.14
N SER A 2 -11.67 15.42 -13.43
CA SER A 2 -12.85 16.22 -13.87
C SER A 2 -12.70 16.84 -15.26
N MET A 3 -11.54 17.39 -15.62
CA MET A 3 -11.30 17.92 -16.98
C MET A 3 -11.38 16.82 -18.05
N PHE A 4 -10.74 15.67 -17.79
CA PHE A 4 -10.76 14.55 -18.72
C PHE A 4 -12.18 14.03 -18.97
N ASN A 5 -12.99 13.87 -17.90
CA ASN A 5 -14.37 13.40 -18.01
C ASN A 5 -15.31 14.38 -18.73
N GLY A 6 -14.96 15.68 -18.74
CA GLY A 6 -15.71 16.70 -19.46
C GLY A 6 -15.47 16.73 -20.98
N TRP A 7 -14.49 15.98 -21.50
CA TRP A 7 -14.17 15.95 -22.93
C TRP A 7 -14.86 14.80 -23.63
N SER A 8 -15.21 14.99 -24.89
CA SER A 8 -15.62 13.88 -25.72
C SER A 8 -14.45 12.96 -26.01
N LYS A 9 -14.71 11.67 -26.27
CA LYS A 9 -13.64 10.70 -26.52
C LYS A 9 -12.71 11.13 -27.68
N ALA A 10 -13.23 11.82 -28.68
CA ALA A 10 -12.46 12.30 -29.83
C ALA A 10 -11.54 13.49 -29.49
N GLU A 11 -11.84 14.21 -28.41
CA GLU A 11 -11.06 15.38 -27.97
C GLU A 11 -10.03 15.04 -26.89
N LYS A 12 -10.10 13.82 -26.32
CA LYS A 12 -9.18 13.39 -25.28
C LYS A 12 -7.78 13.22 -25.86
N VAL A 13 -6.85 13.95 -25.29
CA VAL A 13 -5.41 13.77 -25.54
C VAL A 13 -4.88 12.60 -24.70
N PRO A 14 -3.81 11.91 -25.11
CA PRO A 14 -3.14 10.92 -24.29
C PRO A 14 -2.78 11.53 -22.92
N THR A 15 -3.38 11.02 -21.87
CA THR A 15 -3.20 11.51 -20.51
C THR A 15 -2.86 10.34 -19.62
N PHE A 16 -1.86 10.51 -18.76
CA PHE A 16 -1.36 9.49 -17.84
C PHE A 16 -1.31 10.04 -16.43
N GLY A 17 -1.45 9.16 -15.45
CA GLY A 17 -1.44 9.51 -14.03
C GLY A 17 -0.48 8.68 -13.21
N TYR A 18 -0.58 8.89 -11.90
CA TYR A 18 0.16 8.17 -10.87
C TYR A 18 -0.79 7.79 -9.73
N ASP A 19 -0.40 6.85 -8.86
CA ASP A 19 -1.12 6.34 -7.69
C ASP A 19 -2.27 5.34 -7.98
N ALA A 20 -2.65 5.12 -9.24
CA ALA A 20 -3.72 4.19 -9.61
C ALA A 20 -5.00 4.33 -8.76
N ASN A 21 -5.38 5.57 -8.43
CA ASN A 21 -6.66 5.82 -7.75
C ASN A 21 -7.82 5.27 -8.58
N SER A 22 -8.86 4.76 -7.91
CA SER A 22 -9.99 4.09 -8.55
C SER A 22 -10.63 4.89 -9.69
N ASP A 23 -10.78 6.21 -9.52
CA ASP A 23 -11.30 7.10 -10.57
C ASP A 23 -10.39 7.15 -11.82
N ALA A 24 -9.07 7.15 -11.62
CA ALA A 24 -8.10 7.15 -12.71
C ALA A 24 -8.09 5.80 -13.44
N VAL A 25 -8.17 4.71 -12.69
CA VAL A 25 -8.25 3.35 -13.24
C VAL A 25 -9.54 3.17 -14.03
N ALA A 26 -10.70 3.56 -13.47
CA ALA A 26 -11.99 3.48 -14.16
C ALA A 26 -12.01 4.29 -15.46
N ALA A 27 -11.34 5.45 -15.50
CA ALA A 27 -11.27 6.29 -16.69
C ALA A 27 -10.46 5.68 -17.84
N ILE A 28 -9.69 4.62 -17.62
CA ILE A 28 -8.98 3.90 -18.70
C ILE A 28 -9.98 3.31 -19.68
N ALA A 29 -11.09 2.77 -19.20
CA ALA A 29 -12.18 2.29 -20.05
C ALA A 29 -12.77 3.40 -20.96
N GLU A 30 -12.68 4.67 -20.52
CA GLU A 30 -13.15 5.85 -21.23
C GLU A 30 -12.07 6.51 -22.11
N GLY A 31 -10.91 5.87 -22.26
CA GLY A 31 -9.81 6.34 -23.10
C GLY A 31 -8.72 7.15 -22.38
N TYR A 32 -8.68 7.11 -21.04
CA TYR A 32 -7.50 7.55 -20.29
C TYR A 32 -6.32 6.62 -20.60
N GLY A 33 -5.12 7.18 -20.78
CA GLY A 33 -3.97 6.42 -21.31
C GLY A 33 -3.44 5.37 -20.35
N GLY A 34 -3.51 5.64 -19.05
CA GLY A 34 -3.02 4.76 -17.99
C GLY A 34 -2.57 5.50 -16.75
N THR A 35 -2.20 4.75 -15.74
CA THR A 35 -1.65 5.26 -14.49
C THR A 35 -0.54 4.33 -14.00
N ILE A 36 0.21 4.75 -13.01
CA ILE A 36 1.18 3.90 -12.33
C ILE A 36 0.61 3.48 -10.97
N SER A 37 0.55 2.18 -10.72
CA SER A 37 0.34 1.65 -9.38
C SER A 37 1.68 1.54 -8.66
N GLN A 38 1.72 2.02 -7.43
CA GLN A 38 2.87 1.90 -6.54
C GLN A 38 2.85 0.59 -5.73
N HIS A 39 1.94 -0.33 -6.00
CA HIS A 39 1.67 -1.50 -5.16
C HIS A 39 1.49 -1.10 -3.69
N ALA A 40 0.50 -0.25 -3.43
CA ALA A 40 0.21 0.26 -2.09
C ALA A 40 -0.08 -0.85 -1.07
N ASP A 41 -0.67 -1.96 -1.49
CA ASP A 41 -0.90 -3.17 -0.71
C ASP A 41 0.42 -3.82 -0.28
N VAL A 42 1.38 -3.97 -1.20
CA VAL A 42 2.73 -4.48 -0.91
C VAL A 42 3.46 -3.55 0.06
N GLN A 43 3.38 -2.24 -0.16
CA GLN A 43 3.97 -1.25 0.75
C GLN A 43 3.37 -1.35 2.16
N ALA A 44 2.04 -1.44 2.24
CA ALA A 44 1.34 -1.55 3.53
C ALA A 44 1.75 -2.81 4.28
N TYR A 45 1.76 -3.96 3.61
CA TYR A 45 2.23 -5.21 4.20
C TYR A 45 3.67 -5.14 4.66
N LEU A 46 4.60 -4.75 3.78
CA LEU A 46 6.02 -4.68 4.10
C LEU A 46 6.29 -3.73 5.27
N THR A 47 5.59 -2.58 5.31
CA THR A 47 5.70 -1.63 6.41
C THR A 47 5.35 -2.29 7.74
N LEU A 48 4.17 -2.89 7.85
CA LEU A 48 3.71 -3.50 9.10
C LEU A 48 4.49 -4.77 9.44
N ARG A 49 4.91 -5.57 8.44
CA ARG A 49 5.72 -6.77 8.68
C ARG A 49 7.10 -6.42 9.23
N VAL A 50 7.78 -5.44 8.66
CA VAL A 50 9.07 -4.96 9.16
C VAL A 50 8.94 -4.41 10.58
N VAL A 51 7.91 -3.59 10.84
CA VAL A 51 7.63 -3.09 12.19
C VAL A 51 7.41 -4.24 13.17
N ARG A 52 6.60 -5.23 12.80
CA ARG A 52 6.36 -6.41 13.64
C ARG A 52 7.65 -7.17 13.93
N ASN A 53 8.47 -7.44 12.92
CA ASN A 53 9.74 -8.12 13.07
C ASN A 53 10.70 -7.37 14.01
N CYS A 54 10.77 -6.03 13.90
CA CYS A 54 11.55 -5.19 14.81
C CYS A 54 11.06 -5.30 16.27
N LEU A 55 9.74 -5.29 16.48
CA LEU A 55 9.15 -5.40 17.82
C LEU A 55 9.32 -6.79 18.44
N ASP A 56 9.44 -7.81 17.62
CA ASP A 56 9.71 -9.17 18.06
C ASP A 56 11.21 -9.46 18.24
N GLY A 57 12.08 -8.52 17.82
CA GLY A 57 13.54 -8.66 17.94
C GLY A 57 14.15 -9.70 16.98
N VAL A 58 13.47 -9.94 15.85
CA VAL A 58 13.94 -10.84 14.78
C VAL A 58 14.43 -10.03 13.58
N ASP A 59 15.06 -10.70 12.61
CA ASP A 59 15.52 -10.03 11.39
C ASP A 59 14.35 -9.45 10.59
N ILE A 60 14.56 -8.30 9.96
CA ILE A 60 13.51 -7.54 9.28
C ILE A 60 12.85 -8.30 8.12
N ASP A 61 13.55 -9.25 7.53
CA ASP A 61 13.10 -10.11 6.43
C ASP A 61 12.38 -11.39 6.89
N THR A 62 12.30 -11.63 8.21
CA THR A 62 11.67 -12.82 8.75
C THR A 62 10.23 -12.99 8.24
N GLY A 63 9.97 -14.09 7.54
CA GLY A 63 8.65 -14.43 6.97
C GLY A 63 8.29 -13.70 5.66
N ILE A 64 9.08 -12.70 5.22
CA ILE A 64 8.89 -12.06 3.92
C ILE A 64 9.40 -13.00 2.82
N GLY A 65 8.61 -13.17 1.74
CA GLY A 65 8.93 -14.13 0.68
C GLY A 65 8.81 -15.62 1.06
N THR A 66 8.27 -15.91 2.26
CA THR A 66 8.01 -17.28 2.70
C THR A 66 6.53 -17.60 2.58
N ALA A 67 6.21 -18.72 1.92
CA ALA A 67 4.82 -19.17 1.79
C ALA A 67 4.22 -19.52 3.15
N ASP A 68 2.96 -19.14 3.34
CA ASP A 68 2.16 -19.59 4.48
C ASP A 68 1.66 -21.04 4.31
N ALA A 69 0.90 -21.53 5.28
CA ALA A 69 0.35 -22.89 5.25
C ALA A 69 -0.64 -23.13 4.08
N ALA A 70 -1.23 -22.08 3.52
CA ALA A 70 -2.12 -22.14 2.35
C ALA A 70 -1.36 -22.00 1.02
N GLY A 71 -0.05 -21.74 1.08
CA GLY A 71 0.80 -21.54 -0.11
C GLY A 71 0.83 -20.11 -0.63
N ASN A 72 0.23 -19.13 0.10
CA ASN A 72 0.32 -17.73 -0.29
C ASN A 72 1.70 -17.19 0.05
N VAL A 73 2.27 -16.43 -0.87
CA VAL A 73 3.61 -15.85 -0.73
C VAL A 73 3.68 -14.51 -1.44
N LEU A 74 4.37 -13.56 -0.84
CA LEU A 74 4.76 -12.34 -1.53
C LEU A 74 5.97 -12.65 -2.42
N THR A 75 5.78 -12.55 -3.73
CA THR A 75 6.79 -12.89 -4.73
C THR A 75 7.72 -11.71 -5.03
N ASP A 76 8.94 -12.00 -5.47
CA ASP A 76 9.98 -10.99 -5.75
C ASP A 76 9.76 -10.18 -7.03
N ASP A 77 8.68 -10.43 -7.75
CA ASP A 77 8.23 -9.62 -8.89
C ASP A 77 7.46 -8.35 -8.48
N VAL A 78 7.05 -8.24 -7.21
CA VAL A 78 6.32 -7.07 -6.70
C VAL A 78 7.11 -6.23 -5.69
N TYR A 79 8.26 -6.70 -5.24
CA TYR A 79 9.15 -5.95 -4.34
C TYR A 79 10.63 -6.25 -4.60
N GLU A 80 11.50 -5.37 -4.13
CA GLU A 80 12.96 -5.54 -4.10
C GLU A 80 13.47 -5.33 -2.68
N TYR A 81 14.38 -6.18 -2.24
CA TYR A 81 15.11 -6.02 -0.98
C TYR A 81 16.54 -5.56 -1.23
N ASN A 82 16.90 -4.42 -0.68
CA ASN A 82 18.27 -3.92 -0.68
C ASN A 82 18.94 -4.25 0.66
N ALA A 83 19.82 -5.25 0.65
CA ALA A 83 20.50 -5.73 1.84
C ALA A 83 21.48 -4.70 2.45
N ASP A 84 22.13 -3.90 1.62
CA ASP A 84 23.10 -2.89 2.06
C ASP A 84 22.40 -1.74 2.84
N GLN A 85 21.20 -1.38 2.41
CA GLN A 85 20.39 -0.35 3.03
C GLN A 85 19.39 -0.91 4.06
N ARG A 86 19.22 -2.22 4.11
CA ARG A 86 18.19 -2.92 4.89
C ARG A 86 16.81 -2.33 4.63
N SER A 87 16.46 -2.18 3.37
CA SER A 87 15.22 -1.54 2.93
C SER A 87 14.49 -2.35 1.87
N TYR A 88 13.17 -2.24 1.87
CA TYR A 88 12.28 -2.82 0.89
C TYR A 88 11.70 -1.73 -0.01
N TYR A 89 11.55 -2.06 -1.28
CA TYR A 89 10.92 -1.22 -2.27
C TYR A 89 9.81 -2.00 -2.95
N ALA A 90 8.57 -1.52 -2.89
CA ALA A 90 7.51 -2.03 -3.74
C ALA A 90 7.76 -1.59 -5.19
N LEU A 91 7.62 -2.52 -6.12
CA LEU A 91 7.87 -2.24 -7.53
C LEU A 91 6.64 -1.58 -8.16
N ASN A 92 6.87 -0.54 -8.96
CA ASN A 92 5.80 0.13 -9.66
C ASN A 92 5.35 -0.69 -10.88
N VAL A 93 4.06 -0.65 -11.19
CA VAL A 93 3.50 -1.27 -12.38
C VAL A 93 2.66 -0.28 -13.19
N ALA A 94 2.77 -0.34 -14.51
CA ALA A 94 1.92 0.42 -15.41
C ALA A 94 0.53 -0.22 -15.48
N VAL A 95 -0.50 0.55 -15.17
CA VAL A 95 -1.91 0.17 -15.31
C VAL A 95 -2.44 0.79 -16.58
N THR A 96 -2.81 -0.05 -17.53
CA THR A 96 -3.22 0.33 -18.87
C THR A 96 -4.52 -0.39 -19.28
N ALA A 97 -4.95 -0.24 -20.52
CA ALA A 97 -6.11 -0.94 -21.04
C ALA A 97 -6.02 -2.49 -20.96
N ASP A 98 -4.80 -3.03 -20.86
CA ASP A 98 -4.55 -4.47 -20.83
C ASP A 98 -4.81 -5.12 -19.46
N ASN A 99 -4.65 -4.33 -18.36
CA ASN A 99 -4.70 -4.87 -17.00
C ASN A 99 -5.52 -4.03 -15.99
N TYR A 100 -6.17 -2.95 -16.42
CA TYR A 100 -6.86 -2.04 -15.48
C TYR A 100 -7.98 -2.71 -14.68
N ASN A 101 -8.57 -3.79 -15.19
CA ASN A 101 -9.63 -4.51 -14.47
C ASN A 101 -9.15 -5.08 -13.12
N ASP A 102 -7.87 -5.42 -13.03
CA ASP A 102 -7.26 -5.95 -11.81
C ASP A 102 -7.04 -4.86 -10.75
N TYR A 103 -7.17 -3.59 -11.13
CA TYR A 103 -6.91 -2.41 -10.30
C TYR A 103 -8.14 -1.52 -10.06
N LEU A 104 -9.34 -1.98 -10.42
CA LEU A 104 -10.57 -1.19 -10.26
C LEU A 104 -10.90 -0.91 -8.79
N ASP A 105 -10.52 -1.79 -7.88
CA ASP A 105 -10.63 -1.60 -6.45
C ASP A 105 -9.22 -1.41 -5.84
N SER A 106 -8.89 -0.18 -5.49
CA SER A 106 -7.59 0.17 -4.92
C SER A 106 -7.37 -0.36 -3.50
N THR A 107 -8.42 -0.88 -2.85
CA THR A 107 -8.35 -1.49 -1.51
C THR A 107 -8.18 -3.01 -1.57
N VAL A 108 -8.26 -3.61 -2.76
CA VAL A 108 -7.98 -5.04 -2.94
C VAL A 108 -6.50 -5.30 -2.73
N THR A 109 -6.20 -6.29 -1.91
CA THR A 109 -4.83 -6.77 -1.71
C THR A 109 -4.45 -7.70 -2.84
N TYR A 110 -3.50 -7.28 -3.68
CA TYR A 110 -2.93 -8.11 -4.74
C TYR A 110 -1.81 -9.00 -4.23
N ALA A 111 -1.20 -8.62 -3.12
CA ALA A 111 -0.23 -9.45 -2.43
C ALA A 111 -0.97 -10.55 -1.66
N PRO A 112 -0.85 -11.82 -2.06
CA PRO A 112 -1.51 -12.93 -1.38
C PRO A 112 -0.77 -13.23 -0.07
N VAL A 113 -0.98 -12.39 0.93
CA VAL A 113 -0.25 -12.54 2.19
C VAL A 113 -1.20 -12.92 3.29
N SER A 114 -1.13 -14.15 3.70
CA SER A 114 -1.81 -14.67 4.88
C SER A 114 -0.77 -15.15 5.89
N ASN A 115 0.02 -14.23 6.40
CA ASN A 115 0.94 -14.49 7.51
C ASN A 115 0.30 -14.12 8.85
N GLN A 116 -0.93 -14.58 9.07
CA GLN A 116 -1.60 -14.39 10.35
C GLN A 116 -0.75 -14.98 11.46
N LEU A 117 -0.43 -14.17 12.45
CA LEU A 117 0.34 -14.62 13.59
C LEU A 117 -0.57 -15.24 14.66
N ASP A 118 -0.15 -16.36 15.20
CA ASP A 118 -0.84 -16.98 16.33
C ASP A 118 -0.71 -16.11 17.58
N THR A 119 -1.84 -15.66 18.12
CA THR A 119 -1.90 -14.80 19.31
C THR A 119 -1.32 -15.47 20.56
N ALA A 120 -1.28 -16.81 20.62
CA ALA A 120 -0.70 -17.54 21.75
C ALA A 120 0.84 -17.50 21.74
N THR A 121 1.45 -17.51 20.56
CA THR A 121 2.91 -17.52 20.38
C THR A 121 3.48 -16.16 19.97
N SER A 122 2.64 -15.28 19.44
CA SER A 122 3.00 -13.95 18.96
C SER A 122 2.02 -12.91 19.54
N PRO A 123 2.21 -12.50 20.81
CA PRO A 123 1.27 -11.60 21.49
C PRO A 123 1.18 -10.25 20.76
N SER A 124 0.04 -9.59 20.91
CA SER A 124 -0.24 -8.28 20.31
C SER A 124 0.84 -7.25 20.67
N LYS A 125 1.14 -6.38 19.71
CA LYS A 125 2.05 -5.25 19.87
C LYS A 125 1.33 -3.96 19.52
N LYS A 126 1.61 -2.90 20.29
CA LYS A 126 1.05 -1.56 20.03
C LYS A 126 1.98 -0.76 19.14
N VAL A 127 1.40 -0.10 18.15
CA VAL A 127 2.12 0.75 17.18
C VAL A 127 1.37 2.05 17.02
N TRP A 128 2.08 3.16 17.00
CA TRP A 128 1.58 4.44 16.51
C TRP A 128 2.09 4.64 15.09
N LEU A 129 1.16 4.87 14.16
CA LEU A 129 1.47 5.11 12.76
C LEU A 129 0.98 6.50 12.37
N ASP A 130 1.91 7.41 12.13
CA ASP A 130 1.62 8.77 11.69
C ASP A 130 1.42 8.80 10.18
N ILE A 131 0.17 9.00 9.75
CA ILE A 131 -0.17 9.29 8.37
C ILE A 131 0.14 10.76 8.11
N TYR A 132 1.16 11.02 7.33
CA TYR A 132 1.74 12.33 7.06
C TYR A 132 0.73 13.42 6.67
N ASN A 133 -0.30 13.09 5.89
CA ASN A 133 -1.35 14.04 5.50
C ASN A 133 -2.70 13.34 5.35
N ALA A 134 -3.57 13.53 6.35
CA ALA A 134 -4.91 12.95 6.36
C ALA A 134 -5.83 13.52 5.27
N SER A 135 -5.48 14.66 4.67
CA SER A 135 -6.23 15.26 3.55
C SER A 135 -5.78 14.75 2.19
N ASP A 136 -4.68 13.99 2.12
CA ASP A 136 -4.24 13.35 0.89
C ASP A 136 -5.14 12.17 0.54
N ASN A 137 -5.68 12.18 -0.69
CA ASN A 137 -6.64 11.17 -1.12
C ASN A 137 -6.04 9.77 -1.21
N PHE A 138 -4.80 9.64 -1.67
CA PHE A 138 -4.13 8.33 -1.74
C PHE A 138 -3.88 7.78 -0.33
N LEU A 139 -3.37 8.59 0.59
CA LEU A 139 -3.06 8.16 1.94
C LEU A 139 -4.31 7.78 2.73
N SER A 140 -5.39 8.58 2.65
CA SER A 140 -6.58 8.38 3.46
C SER A 140 -7.55 7.35 2.89
N SER A 141 -7.71 7.27 1.57
CA SER A 141 -8.71 6.39 0.94
C SER A 141 -8.14 5.10 0.34
N THR A 142 -6.82 4.99 0.23
CA THR A 142 -6.16 3.80 -0.32
C THR A 142 -5.17 3.19 0.67
N TYR A 143 -4.15 3.95 1.08
CA TYR A 143 -3.04 3.37 1.84
C TYR A 143 -3.43 3.00 3.28
N GLN A 144 -4.14 3.86 3.99
CA GLN A 144 -4.60 3.57 5.36
C GLN A 144 -5.55 2.36 5.44
N PRO A 145 -6.57 2.21 4.58
CA PRO A 145 -7.39 0.99 4.55
C PRO A 145 -6.59 -0.28 4.28
N LEU A 146 -5.56 -0.21 3.41
CA LEU A 146 -4.67 -1.35 3.17
C LEU A 146 -3.84 -1.70 4.40
N LEU A 147 -3.30 -0.71 5.12
CA LEU A 147 -2.63 -0.96 6.40
C LEU A 147 -3.57 -1.67 7.39
N GLN A 148 -4.82 -1.21 7.52
CA GLN A 148 -5.83 -1.80 8.39
C GLN A 148 -6.17 -3.26 8.03
N ASN A 149 -6.03 -3.64 6.76
CA ASN A 149 -6.21 -5.04 6.35
C ASN A 149 -5.09 -5.97 6.86
N TYR A 150 -3.89 -5.42 7.16
CA TYR A 150 -2.74 -6.21 7.58
C TYR A 150 -2.44 -6.15 9.08
N ASP A 151 -2.95 -5.14 9.81
CA ASP A 151 -2.67 -5.01 11.23
C ASP A 151 -3.19 -6.22 12.03
N ASP A 152 -4.39 -6.67 11.76
CA ASP A 152 -4.99 -7.87 12.38
C ASP A 152 -4.20 -9.14 12.05
N LEU A 153 -3.76 -9.31 10.79
CA LEU A 153 -3.00 -10.47 10.34
C LEU A 153 -1.65 -10.58 11.05
N LEU A 154 -1.06 -9.45 11.39
CA LEU A 154 0.22 -9.34 12.07
C LEU A 154 0.09 -9.16 13.58
N ASN A 155 -1.13 -9.28 14.12
CA ASN A 155 -1.45 -9.12 15.52
C ASN A 155 -0.89 -7.81 16.10
N LEU A 156 -1.20 -6.69 15.41
CA LEU A 156 -0.82 -5.33 15.79
C LEU A 156 -2.06 -4.55 16.25
N GLU A 157 -1.92 -3.80 17.32
CA GLU A 157 -2.86 -2.76 17.73
C GLU A 157 -2.32 -1.43 17.20
N VAL A 158 -2.83 -0.96 16.06
CA VAL A 158 -2.31 0.24 15.41
C VAL A 158 -3.19 1.44 15.69
N ASP A 159 -2.62 2.47 16.33
CA ASP A 159 -3.24 3.78 16.45
C ASP A 159 -2.81 4.63 15.25
N TYR A 160 -3.75 4.91 14.33
CA TYR A 160 -3.52 5.74 13.16
C TYR A 160 -3.71 7.22 13.51
N ILE A 161 -2.64 7.99 13.39
CA ILE A 161 -2.65 9.42 13.65
C ILE A 161 -2.58 10.16 12.31
N GLY A 162 -3.61 10.94 12.01
CA GLY A 162 -3.63 11.78 10.81
C GLY A 162 -2.98 13.13 11.06
N GLY A 163 -2.08 13.55 10.19
CA GLY A 163 -1.39 14.82 10.27
C GLY A 163 -1.80 15.84 9.21
N ASP A 164 -1.45 17.10 9.44
CA ASP A 164 -1.63 18.23 8.51
C ASP A 164 -0.34 18.53 7.74
N GLY A 165 0.47 17.51 7.48
CA GLY A 165 1.76 17.61 6.81
C GLY A 165 2.96 17.44 7.74
N GLN A 166 4.15 17.33 7.13
CA GLN A 166 5.43 17.03 7.81
C GLN A 166 6.19 18.29 8.26
N THR A 167 5.53 19.18 8.95
CA THR A 167 6.28 20.26 9.62
C THR A 167 6.75 19.79 10.99
N GLU A 168 7.91 20.27 11.45
CA GLU A 168 8.47 19.94 12.77
C GLU A 168 7.45 20.17 13.88
N SER A 169 6.74 21.30 13.84
CA SER A 169 5.69 21.62 14.82
C SER A 169 4.53 20.63 14.80
N ASN A 170 4.09 20.20 13.63
CA ASN A 170 2.98 19.25 13.50
C ASN A 170 3.38 17.87 14.00
N ILE A 171 4.60 17.41 13.71
CA ILE A 171 5.11 16.14 14.21
C ILE A 171 5.26 16.19 15.74
N THR A 172 5.88 17.22 16.27
CA THR A 172 6.11 17.37 17.72
C THR A 172 4.81 17.42 18.52
N ASN A 173 3.76 18.02 17.97
CA ASN A 173 2.47 18.13 18.66
C ASN A 173 1.66 16.81 18.66
N ARG A 174 2.09 15.80 17.89
CA ARG A 174 1.44 14.47 17.82
C ARG A 174 2.16 13.40 18.64
N LEU A 175 3.40 13.66 19.06
CA LEU A 175 4.19 12.79 19.92
C LEU A 175 3.89 13.06 21.39
#